data_088f8a472cfcd905364a8615f900c2f8
#
_entry.id   088f8a472cfcd905364a8615f900c2f8
#
_cell.length_a   1.000
_cell.length_b   1.000
_cell.length_c   1.000
_cell.angle_alpha   90.00
_cell.angle_beta   90.00
_cell.angle_gamma   90.00
#
_symmetry.space_group_name_H-M   'P 1'
#
loop_
_entity.id
_entity.type
_entity.pdbx_description
1 polymer ?
#
loop_
_entity_poly.entity_id
_entity_poly.type
_entity_poly.pdbx_seq_one_letter_code
_entity_poly.pdbx_strand_id
1 'polypeptide(L)'
;MKRKSTIIVTEQQLKDLVLKSLADNPEKFVKSFFKDLFKKPEEDNNDDKDEKSSEKEDSGYSTSGEFLELNLSNPEDFKKYEEIADKFIASRSANLLGIRGSMLADAARNSFNQFGKYVPVELALAQLAQEGGFSSNPNARPIKTKNPFNVGNIDSGKNVSHNSVQSGIQAYYDLIAKNYLTGGKTATDLLNNFVNSSGYRYAGDKNYEASLSKIANEVGSMA
;
A
#
# COMPACT_ATOMS: atom_id res chain seq x y z
N MET A 1 -5.38 -45.36 -11.13
CA MET A 1 -5.78 -44.35 -10.14
C MET A 1 -4.60 -44.04 -9.23
N LYS A 2 -3.99 -42.84 -9.31
CA LYS A 2 -2.91 -42.42 -8.39
C LYS A 2 -3.57 -41.86 -7.12
N ARG A 3 -3.33 -42.47 -5.99
CA ARG A 3 -3.79 -41.97 -4.68
C ARG A 3 -3.02 -40.70 -4.36
N LYS A 4 -3.71 -39.57 -4.18
CA LYS A 4 -3.12 -38.34 -3.62
C LYS A 4 -2.90 -38.60 -2.11
N SER A 5 -1.65 -38.63 -1.66
CA SER A 5 -1.32 -38.64 -0.24
C SER A 5 -1.42 -37.22 0.31
N THR A 6 -2.28 -36.99 1.28
CA THR A 6 -2.37 -35.73 2.01
C THR A 6 -1.40 -35.78 3.18
N ILE A 7 -0.45 -34.88 3.22
CA ILE A 7 0.46 -34.71 4.36
C ILE A 7 -0.21 -33.73 5.32
N ILE A 8 -0.52 -34.19 6.52
CA ILE A 8 -1.05 -33.34 7.60
C ILE A 8 0.16 -32.88 8.43
N VAL A 9 0.42 -31.59 8.42
CA VAL A 9 1.50 -30.97 9.19
C VAL A 9 0.87 -30.24 10.40
N THR A 10 1.38 -30.44 11.59
CA THR A 10 0.95 -29.71 12.78
C THR A 10 1.41 -28.25 12.73
N GLU A 11 0.74 -27.37 13.44
CA GLU A 11 1.09 -25.95 13.53
C GLU A 11 2.55 -25.76 14.01
N GLN A 12 2.99 -26.57 14.96
CA GLN A 12 4.37 -26.51 15.46
C GLN A 12 5.37 -26.94 14.40
N GLN A 13 5.10 -28.03 13.68
CA GLN A 13 5.96 -28.48 12.57
C GLN A 13 6.04 -27.45 11.46
N LEU A 14 4.95 -26.71 11.19
CA LEU A 14 4.94 -25.62 10.23
C LEU A 14 5.79 -24.44 10.71
N LYS A 15 5.67 -24.04 11.98
CA LYS A 15 6.51 -23.01 12.59
C LYS A 15 8.00 -23.35 12.54
N ASP A 16 8.35 -24.58 12.88
CA ASP A 16 9.76 -25.04 12.87
C ASP A 16 10.33 -25.07 11.45
N LEU A 17 9.52 -25.47 10.46
CA LEU A 17 9.91 -25.46 9.03
C LEU A 17 10.11 -24.03 8.51
N VAL A 18 9.24 -23.11 8.89
CA VAL A 18 9.33 -21.68 8.54
C VAL A 18 10.58 -21.05 9.16
N LEU A 19 10.83 -21.27 10.45
CA LEU A 19 12.00 -20.74 11.15
C LEU A 19 13.31 -21.30 10.57
N LYS A 20 13.35 -22.60 10.27
CA LYS A 20 14.52 -23.24 9.65
C LYS A 20 14.78 -22.68 8.25
N SER A 21 13.74 -22.53 7.43
CA SER A 21 13.86 -21.98 6.07
C SER A 21 14.28 -20.50 6.06
N LEU A 22 13.87 -19.71 7.06
CA LEU A 22 14.35 -18.35 7.28
C LEU A 22 15.82 -18.29 7.69
N ALA A 23 16.26 -19.22 8.54
CA ALA A 23 17.65 -19.30 9.00
C ALA A 23 18.61 -19.73 7.89
N ASP A 24 18.20 -20.71 7.07
CA ASP A 24 19.06 -21.31 6.03
C ASP A 24 19.16 -20.43 4.77
N ASN A 25 18.11 -19.70 4.38
CA ASN A 25 18.15 -18.83 3.20
C ASN A 25 17.02 -17.78 3.21
N PRO A 26 17.18 -16.65 3.91
CA PRO A 26 16.13 -15.64 4.08
C PRO A 26 15.63 -15.05 2.76
N GLU A 27 16.51 -14.82 1.78
CA GLU A 27 16.11 -14.26 0.49
C GLU A 27 15.24 -15.22 -0.35
N LYS A 28 15.59 -16.51 -0.32
CA LYS A 28 14.86 -17.54 -1.07
C LYS A 28 13.50 -17.83 -0.45
N PHE A 29 13.43 -17.80 0.89
CA PHE A 29 12.17 -17.94 1.62
C PHE A 29 11.21 -16.80 1.33
N VAL A 30 11.69 -15.56 1.40
CA VAL A 30 10.90 -14.35 1.09
C VAL A 30 10.39 -14.42 -0.35
N LYS A 31 11.23 -14.74 -1.33
CA LYS A 31 10.82 -14.88 -2.74
C LYS A 31 9.78 -15.99 -2.94
N SER A 32 9.92 -17.14 -2.29
CA SER A 32 8.98 -18.26 -2.39
C SER A 32 7.66 -17.94 -1.70
N PHE A 33 7.69 -17.35 -0.51
CA PHE A 33 6.51 -16.96 0.26
C PHE A 33 5.66 -15.95 -0.49
N PHE A 34 6.28 -14.93 -1.09
CA PHE A 34 5.57 -13.95 -1.91
C PHE A 34 5.06 -14.55 -3.23
N LYS A 35 5.80 -15.47 -3.85
CA LYS A 35 5.36 -16.14 -5.07
C LYS A 35 4.09 -16.97 -4.85
N ASP A 36 3.98 -17.65 -3.71
CA ASP A 36 2.81 -18.47 -3.39
C ASP A 36 1.63 -17.63 -2.88
N LEU A 37 1.89 -16.48 -2.23
CA LEU A 37 0.88 -15.55 -1.76
C LEU A 37 0.15 -14.83 -2.91
N PHE A 38 0.83 -14.66 -4.05
CA PHE A 38 0.36 -13.90 -5.21
C PHE A 38 0.18 -14.75 -6.48
N LYS A 39 -0.04 -16.06 -6.33
CA LYS A 39 -0.36 -16.91 -7.46
C LYS A 39 -1.71 -16.51 -8.05
N LYS A 40 -1.69 -16.02 -9.29
CA LYS A 40 -2.90 -15.73 -10.08
C LYS A 40 -3.78 -16.99 -10.17
N PRO A 41 -5.10 -16.89 -10.00
CA PRO A 41 -6.00 -17.96 -10.44
C PRO A 41 -5.83 -18.14 -11.95
N GLU A 42 -5.73 -19.38 -12.40
CA GLU A 42 -5.72 -19.71 -13.83
C GLU A 42 -7.03 -19.21 -14.44
N GLU A 43 -6.94 -18.31 -15.42
CA GLU A 43 -8.06 -17.85 -16.22
C GLU A 43 -8.50 -18.99 -17.14
N ASP A 44 -9.73 -19.47 -16.97
CA ASP A 44 -10.42 -20.26 -17.97
C ASP A 44 -10.68 -19.38 -19.19
N ASN A 45 -9.97 -19.67 -20.28
CA ASN A 45 -10.19 -19.07 -21.58
C ASN A 45 -11.52 -19.59 -22.15
N ASN A 46 -12.54 -18.76 -22.15
CA ASN A 46 -13.65 -18.88 -23.08
C ASN A 46 -13.61 -17.67 -24.02
N ASP A 47 -13.24 -17.98 -25.26
CA ASP A 47 -13.38 -17.10 -26.42
C ASP A 47 -14.85 -16.70 -26.61
N ASP A 48 -15.15 -15.41 -26.57
CA ASP A 48 -16.23 -14.85 -27.37
C ASP A 48 -15.80 -13.46 -27.89
N LYS A 49 -15.63 -13.42 -29.19
CA LYS A 49 -15.40 -12.21 -29.98
C LYS A 49 -16.70 -11.42 -30.04
N ASP A 50 -16.67 -10.19 -29.56
CA ASP A 50 -17.49 -9.12 -30.13
C ASP A 50 -16.69 -7.82 -30.12
N GLU A 51 -16.25 -7.44 -31.31
CA GLU A 51 -15.74 -6.14 -31.63
C GLU A 51 -16.85 -5.11 -31.47
N LYS A 52 -16.70 -4.22 -30.50
CA LYS A 52 -17.35 -2.91 -30.52
C LYS A 52 -16.35 -1.85 -30.09
N SER A 53 -15.87 -1.12 -31.09
CA SER A 53 -15.13 0.11 -30.92
C SER A 53 -15.94 1.08 -30.04
N SER A 54 -15.54 1.25 -28.80
CA SER A 54 -15.94 2.39 -27.99
C SER A 54 -14.77 3.34 -27.94
N GLU A 55 -14.99 4.54 -28.47
CA GLU A 55 -14.13 5.70 -28.36
C GLU A 55 -13.67 5.84 -26.90
N LYS A 56 -12.36 5.77 -26.70
CA LYS A 56 -11.75 6.17 -25.45
C LYS A 56 -11.96 7.69 -25.34
N GLU A 57 -12.91 8.10 -24.52
CA GLU A 57 -12.84 9.42 -23.94
C GLU A 57 -11.53 9.47 -23.16
N ASP A 58 -10.57 10.14 -23.76
CA ASP A 58 -9.32 10.57 -23.15
C ASP A 58 -9.70 11.58 -22.06
N SER A 59 -10.05 11.08 -20.88
CA SER A 59 -10.15 11.91 -19.69
C SER A 59 -8.72 12.26 -19.28
N GLY A 60 -8.14 13.17 -20.04
CA GLY A 60 -6.84 13.78 -19.76
C GLY A 60 -6.86 14.49 -18.41
N TYR A 61 -6.74 13.73 -17.34
CA TYR A 61 -6.31 14.27 -16.07
C TYR A 61 -4.84 14.59 -16.21
N SER A 62 -4.57 15.84 -16.60
CA SER A 62 -3.25 16.43 -16.51
C SER A 62 -2.86 16.42 -15.03
N THR A 63 -2.07 15.42 -14.61
CA THR A 63 -1.33 15.46 -13.35
C THR A 63 -0.16 16.43 -13.51
N SER A 64 -0.46 17.71 -13.59
CA SER A 64 0.56 18.79 -13.61
C SER A 64 1.02 19.15 -12.20
N GLY A 65 0.81 18.30 -11.21
CA GLY A 65 1.30 18.47 -9.85
C GLY A 65 2.56 17.62 -9.65
N GLU A 66 3.73 18.24 -9.66
CA GLU A 66 4.91 17.64 -9.04
C GLU A 66 4.60 17.45 -7.55
N PHE A 67 4.86 16.25 -7.02
CA PHE A 67 4.79 16.01 -5.59
C PHE A 67 5.79 16.90 -4.86
N LEU A 68 5.43 17.33 -3.66
CA LEU A 68 6.33 18.06 -2.80
C LEU A 68 7.54 17.19 -2.45
N GLU A 69 8.72 17.60 -2.84
CA GLU A 69 9.97 16.99 -2.43
C GLU A 69 10.44 17.63 -1.13
N LEU A 70 10.28 16.92 0.00
CA LEU A 70 10.69 17.36 1.32
C LEU A 70 11.89 16.52 1.79
N ASN A 71 12.92 17.20 2.26
CA ASN A 71 14.05 16.57 2.93
C ASN A 71 13.72 16.30 4.40
N LEU A 72 13.24 15.11 4.72
CA LEU A 72 12.79 14.76 6.07
C LEU A 72 13.90 14.74 7.13
N SER A 73 15.17 14.92 6.74
CA SER A 73 16.28 15.18 7.67
C SER A 73 16.36 16.66 8.07
N ASN A 74 15.73 17.57 7.32
CA ASN A 74 15.59 18.97 7.66
C ASN A 74 14.40 19.16 8.60
N PRO A 75 14.55 19.77 9.78
CA PRO A 75 13.46 19.99 10.73
C PRO A 75 12.28 20.80 10.16
N GLU A 76 12.55 21.78 9.28
CA GLU A 76 11.51 22.62 8.67
C GLU A 76 10.67 21.82 7.67
N ASP A 77 11.31 21.02 6.81
CA ASP A 77 10.63 20.14 5.86
C ASP A 77 9.86 19.04 6.59
N PHE A 78 10.43 18.49 7.65
CA PHE A 78 9.75 17.52 8.49
C PHE A 78 8.48 18.11 9.11
N LYS A 79 8.58 19.32 9.67
CA LYS A 79 7.44 20.04 10.22
C LYS A 79 6.40 20.38 9.15
N LYS A 80 6.84 20.77 7.96
CA LYS A 80 5.93 21.02 6.82
C LYS A 80 5.16 19.76 6.44
N TYR A 81 5.82 18.58 6.43
CA TYR A 81 5.15 17.31 6.20
C TYR A 81 4.06 17.05 7.24
N GLU A 82 4.36 17.25 8.53
CA GLU A 82 3.39 17.13 9.64
C GLU A 82 2.20 18.06 9.45
N GLU A 83 2.45 19.33 9.15
CA GLU A 83 1.41 20.36 9.02
C GLU A 83 0.45 20.07 7.85
N ILE A 84 0.97 19.65 6.70
CA ILE A 84 0.14 19.25 5.56
C ILE A 84 -0.72 18.05 5.94
N ALA A 85 -0.11 17.04 6.59
CA ALA A 85 -0.83 15.85 7.00
C ALA A 85 -1.92 16.18 8.03
N ASP A 86 -1.64 17.02 9.03
CA ASP A 86 -2.62 17.40 10.04
C ASP A 86 -3.77 18.24 9.46
N LYS A 87 -3.49 19.15 8.52
CA LYS A 87 -4.53 19.90 7.78
C LYS A 87 -5.48 18.96 7.04
N PHE A 88 -4.93 17.98 6.32
CA PHE A 88 -5.75 17.02 5.60
C PHE A 88 -6.55 16.12 6.54
N ILE A 89 -5.94 15.61 7.61
CA ILE A 89 -6.61 14.80 8.63
C ILE A 89 -7.77 15.58 9.27
N ALA A 90 -7.54 16.84 9.60
CA ALA A 90 -8.57 17.71 10.19
C ALA A 90 -9.75 17.97 9.25
N SER A 91 -9.55 17.90 7.93
CA SER A 91 -10.64 18.04 6.94
C SER A 91 -11.51 16.78 6.81
N ARG A 92 -11.11 15.66 7.40
CA ARG A 92 -11.87 14.39 7.33
C ARG A 92 -12.95 14.33 8.41
N SER A 93 -14.07 13.68 8.06
CA SER A 93 -15.24 13.57 8.95
C SER A 93 -15.01 12.66 10.17
N ALA A 94 -14.02 11.80 10.13
CA ALA A 94 -13.67 10.87 11.21
C ALA A 94 -12.18 10.55 11.24
N ASN A 95 -11.67 10.32 12.47
CA ASN A 95 -10.31 9.86 12.71
C ASN A 95 -10.30 8.92 13.93
N LEU A 96 -11.01 7.80 13.84
CA LEU A 96 -11.15 6.84 14.94
C LEU A 96 -9.83 6.16 15.33
N LEU A 97 -8.85 6.15 14.43
CA LEU A 97 -7.51 5.63 14.70
C LEU A 97 -6.60 6.63 15.42
N GLY A 98 -7.01 7.89 15.57
CA GLY A 98 -6.20 8.94 16.19
C GLY A 98 -4.90 9.22 15.42
N ILE A 99 -4.94 9.11 14.09
CA ILE A 99 -3.79 9.40 13.21
C ILE A 99 -3.43 10.88 13.32
N ARG A 100 -2.14 11.18 13.36
CA ARG A 100 -1.57 12.53 13.42
C ARG A 100 -0.51 12.68 12.35
N GLY A 101 -0.27 13.91 11.92
CA GLY A 101 0.79 14.24 10.96
C GLY A 101 2.16 13.74 11.40
N SER A 102 2.48 13.87 12.69
CA SER A 102 3.73 13.36 13.26
C SER A 102 3.94 11.87 13.07
N MET A 103 2.87 11.06 13.16
CA MET A 103 2.95 9.61 12.95
C MET A 103 3.32 9.26 11.50
N LEU A 104 2.81 10.03 10.55
CA LEU A 104 3.10 9.86 9.12
C LEU A 104 4.51 10.35 8.78
N ALA A 105 4.90 11.53 9.28
CA ALA A 105 6.23 12.10 9.06
C ALA A 105 7.35 11.22 9.64
N ASP A 106 7.15 10.68 10.86
CA ASP A 106 8.09 9.74 11.48
C ASP A 106 8.24 8.46 10.65
N ALA A 107 7.12 7.89 10.17
CA ALA A 107 7.16 6.69 9.35
C ALA A 107 7.82 6.95 7.98
N ALA A 108 7.55 8.09 7.36
CA ALA A 108 8.18 8.52 6.12
C ALA A 108 9.71 8.67 6.29
N ARG A 109 10.16 9.34 7.36
CA ARG A 109 11.57 9.52 7.67
C ARG A 109 12.27 8.19 7.97
N ASN A 110 11.65 7.33 8.78
CA ASN A 110 12.20 6.02 9.11
C ASN A 110 12.37 5.15 7.87
N SER A 111 11.35 5.11 7.00
CA SER A 111 11.40 4.37 5.74
C SER A 111 12.45 4.95 4.79
N PHE A 112 12.55 6.29 4.69
CA PHE A 112 13.61 6.94 3.91
C PHE A 112 15.01 6.56 4.42
N ASN A 113 15.25 6.61 5.73
CA ASN A 113 16.53 6.23 6.34
C ASN A 113 16.89 4.76 6.07
N GLN A 114 15.89 3.89 6.01
CA GLN A 114 16.09 2.46 5.79
C GLN A 114 16.26 2.08 4.31
N PHE A 115 15.49 2.69 3.40
CA PHE A 115 15.41 2.28 1.99
C PHE A 115 15.91 3.34 1.00
N GLY A 116 16.21 4.56 1.45
CA GLY A 116 16.64 5.67 0.59
C GLY A 116 15.55 6.12 -0.40
N LYS A 117 14.27 5.90 -0.08
CA LYS A 117 13.14 6.24 -0.94
C LYS A 117 12.15 7.13 -0.20
N TYR A 118 11.90 8.30 -0.78
CA TYR A 118 10.94 9.25 -0.25
C TYR A 118 9.52 8.88 -0.67
N VAL A 119 8.60 8.82 0.28
CA VAL A 119 7.16 8.67 0.04
C VAL A 119 6.49 10.02 0.29
N PRO A 120 5.99 10.69 -0.76
CA PRO A 120 5.36 12.01 -0.64
C PRO A 120 4.12 11.97 0.27
N VAL A 121 3.89 13.08 0.97
CA VAL A 121 2.74 13.22 1.88
C VAL A 121 1.42 13.10 1.11
N GLU A 122 1.36 13.62 -0.10
CA GLU A 122 0.18 13.59 -0.96
C GLU A 122 -0.19 12.15 -1.33
N LEU A 123 0.80 11.33 -1.72
CA LEU A 123 0.58 9.92 -2.04
C LEU A 123 0.12 9.14 -0.81
N ALA A 124 0.76 9.35 0.34
CA ALA A 124 0.42 8.66 1.57
C ALA A 124 -0.99 9.00 2.04
N LEU A 125 -1.37 10.27 2.02
CA LEU A 125 -2.71 10.70 2.44
C LEU A 125 -3.80 10.27 1.46
N ALA A 126 -3.50 10.26 0.15
CA ALA A 126 -4.42 9.75 -0.85
C ALA A 126 -4.73 8.26 -0.61
N GLN A 127 -3.71 7.44 -0.38
CA GLN A 127 -3.91 6.03 -0.07
C GLN A 127 -4.59 5.82 1.28
N LEU A 128 -4.23 6.59 2.32
CA LEU A 128 -4.87 6.53 3.63
C LEU A 128 -6.40 6.75 3.53
N ALA A 129 -6.80 7.74 2.73
CA ALA A 129 -8.20 8.03 2.51
C ALA A 129 -8.90 6.93 1.68
N GLN A 130 -8.27 6.47 0.62
CA GLN A 130 -8.80 5.43 -0.28
C GLN A 130 -8.97 4.09 0.42
N GLU A 131 -8.04 3.73 1.30
CA GLU A 131 -8.03 2.45 2.04
C GLU A 131 -8.95 2.45 3.28
N GLY A 132 -9.65 3.56 3.53
CA GLY A 132 -10.62 3.67 4.62
C GLY A 132 -10.03 3.97 5.99
N GLY A 133 -8.83 4.55 6.05
CA GLY A 133 -8.19 4.98 7.30
C GLY A 133 -9.00 6.04 8.07
N PHE A 134 -9.89 6.76 7.37
CA PHE A 134 -10.82 7.74 7.92
C PHE A 134 -12.26 7.23 8.05
N SER A 135 -12.47 5.93 8.15
CA SER A 135 -13.80 5.36 8.34
C SER A 135 -14.42 5.82 9.67
N SER A 136 -15.68 6.24 9.63
CA SER A 136 -16.49 6.51 10.81
C SER A 136 -17.09 5.24 11.44
N ASN A 137 -16.98 4.10 10.78
CA ASN A 137 -17.45 2.82 11.28
C ASN A 137 -16.39 2.16 12.19
N PRO A 138 -16.63 2.03 13.52
CA PRO A 138 -15.68 1.40 14.43
C PRO A 138 -15.44 -0.09 14.13
N ASN A 139 -16.33 -0.70 13.35
CA ASN A 139 -16.22 -2.08 12.90
C ASN A 139 -15.48 -2.24 11.56
N ALA A 140 -15.10 -1.16 10.90
CA ALA A 140 -14.34 -1.22 9.66
C ALA A 140 -13.00 -1.96 9.88
N ARG A 141 -12.60 -2.72 8.86
CA ARG A 141 -11.36 -3.52 8.91
C ARG A 141 -10.13 -2.72 9.30
N PRO A 142 -9.85 -1.55 8.70
CA PRO A 142 -8.67 -0.74 9.07
C PRO A 142 -8.65 -0.36 10.56
N ILE A 143 -9.83 -0.07 11.13
CA ILE A 143 -9.97 0.32 12.54
C ILE A 143 -9.67 -0.87 13.47
N LYS A 144 -10.33 -2.02 13.23
CA LYS A 144 -10.15 -3.22 14.06
C LYS A 144 -8.75 -3.79 14.03
N THR A 145 -8.11 -3.71 12.88
CA THR A 145 -6.77 -4.31 12.67
C THR A 145 -5.63 -3.33 12.93
N LYS A 146 -5.92 -2.04 13.20
CA LYS A 146 -4.92 -0.97 13.30
C LYS A 146 -4.02 -0.90 12.06
N ASN A 147 -4.62 -1.19 10.90
CA ASN A 147 -3.96 -1.24 9.59
C ASN A 147 -4.63 -0.23 8.65
N PRO A 148 -4.34 1.07 8.81
CA PRO A 148 -5.06 2.15 8.14
C PRO A 148 -4.93 2.13 6.61
N PHE A 149 -3.90 1.49 6.10
CA PHE A 149 -3.63 1.36 4.66
C PHE A 149 -3.97 -0.03 4.10
N ASN A 150 -4.61 -0.90 4.85
CA ASN A 150 -4.93 -2.27 4.44
C ASN A 150 -3.74 -3.11 3.94
N VAL A 151 -2.52 -2.81 4.38
CA VAL A 151 -1.30 -3.49 3.93
C VAL A 151 -1.37 -5.00 4.17
N GLY A 152 -1.15 -5.79 3.11
CA GLY A 152 -1.13 -7.25 3.19
C GLY A 152 -2.49 -7.90 3.42
N ASN A 153 -3.58 -7.14 3.42
CA ASN A 153 -4.92 -7.69 3.44
C ASN A 153 -5.30 -8.25 2.06
N ILE A 154 -6.02 -9.37 2.07
CA ILE A 154 -6.54 -10.00 0.85
C ILE A 154 -8.06 -10.20 0.98
N ASP A 155 -8.76 -10.23 -0.15
CA ASP A 155 -10.23 -10.32 -0.20
C ASP A 155 -10.76 -11.65 0.37
N SER A 156 -9.95 -12.71 0.38
CA SER A 156 -10.30 -14.00 0.98
C SER A 156 -10.38 -14.02 2.50
N GLY A 157 -10.25 -12.85 3.17
CA GLY A 157 -10.55 -12.67 4.60
C GLY A 157 -9.37 -12.83 5.54
N LYS A 158 -8.15 -13.03 5.05
CA LYS A 158 -6.96 -13.00 5.92
C LYS A 158 -6.58 -11.54 6.20
N ASN A 159 -6.82 -11.10 7.44
CA ASN A 159 -6.51 -9.74 7.87
C ASN A 159 -5.14 -9.69 8.55
N VAL A 160 -4.33 -8.72 8.15
CA VAL A 160 -3.10 -8.35 8.86
C VAL A 160 -3.46 -7.33 9.92
N SER A 161 -3.16 -7.66 11.18
CA SER A 161 -3.37 -6.77 12.32
C SER A 161 -2.04 -6.31 12.88
N HIS A 162 -1.98 -5.06 13.31
CA HIS A 162 -0.80 -4.47 13.93
C HIS A 162 -1.00 -4.23 15.43
N ASN A 163 0.10 -4.20 16.19
CA ASN A 163 0.05 -3.95 17.63
C ASN A 163 -0.37 -2.50 17.94
N SER A 164 -0.04 -1.57 17.05
CA SER A 164 -0.40 -0.16 17.15
C SER A 164 -0.74 0.43 15.78
N VAL A 165 -1.42 1.57 15.77
CA VAL A 165 -1.66 2.35 14.55
C VAL A 165 -0.34 2.79 13.92
N GLN A 166 0.64 3.21 14.75
CA GLN A 166 1.97 3.60 14.29
C GLN A 166 2.67 2.46 13.52
N SER A 167 2.59 1.21 14.01
CA SER A 167 3.20 0.09 13.31
C SER A 167 2.47 -0.26 12.00
N GLY A 168 1.16 -0.04 11.92
CA GLY A 168 0.40 -0.17 10.68
C GLY A 168 0.76 0.90 9.65
N ILE A 169 0.97 2.14 10.11
CA ILE A 169 1.47 3.24 9.27
C ILE A 169 2.88 2.92 8.77
N GLN A 170 3.80 2.53 9.64
CA GLN A 170 5.18 2.20 9.26
C GLN A 170 5.21 1.09 8.19
N ALA A 171 4.40 0.04 8.38
CA ALA A 171 4.32 -1.06 7.42
C ALA A 171 3.94 -0.60 6.00
N TYR A 172 3.09 0.43 5.88
CA TYR A 172 2.75 1.02 4.60
C TYR A 172 3.95 1.73 3.96
N TYR A 173 4.61 2.62 4.71
CA TYR A 173 5.76 3.37 4.17
C TYR A 173 6.89 2.43 3.73
N ASP A 174 7.17 1.41 4.52
CA ASP A 174 8.17 0.39 4.19
C ASP A 174 7.78 -0.39 2.93
N LEU A 175 6.50 -0.75 2.79
CA LEU A 175 5.99 -1.43 1.61
C LEU A 175 6.17 -0.59 0.35
N ILE A 176 5.76 0.70 0.39
CA ILE A 176 5.86 1.59 -0.77
C ILE A 176 7.32 1.83 -1.14
N ALA A 177 8.17 2.18 -0.18
CA ALA A 177 9.58 2.45 -0.42
C ALA A 177 10.31 1.21 -0.97
N LYS A 178 10.07 0.04 -0.37
CA LYS A 178 10.79 -1.20 -0.68
C LYS A 178 10.32 -1.87 -1.97
N ASN A 179 9.01 -1.86 -2.25
CA ASN A 179 8.43 -2.71 -3.29
C ASN A 179 7.84 -1.91 -4.47
N TYR A 180 7.49 -0.66 -4.29
CA TYR A 180 6.84 0.15 -5.31
C TYR A 180 7.76 1.25 -5.90
N LEU A 181 8.49 1.97 -5.06
CA LEU A 181 9.44 3.00 -5.51
C LEU A 181 10.81 2.41 -5.89
N THR A 182 10.82 1.31 -6.61
CA THR A 182 12.02 0.58 -7.04
C THR A 182 12.25 0.72 -8.54
N GLY A 183 13.47 0.44 -9.00
CA GLY A 183 13.80 0.46 -10.44
C GLY A 183 13.66 1.84 -11.08
N GLY A 184 13.86 2.91 -10.30
CA GLY A 184 13.75 4.29 -10.80
C GLY A 184 12.31 4.84 -10.84
N LYS A 185 11.31 4.09 -10.37
CA LYS A 185 9.93 4.59 -10.30
C LYS A 185 9.80 5.73 -9.30
N THR A 186 9.04 6.73 -9.68
CA THR A 186 8.64 7.88 -8.86
C THR A 186 7.22 7.69 -8.30
N ALA A 187 6.81 8.53 -7.38
CA ALA A 187 5.43 8.56 -6.91
C ALA A 187 4.43 8.92 -8.02
N THR A 188 4.83 9.77 -8.97
CA THR A 188 4.03 10.11 -10.15
C THR A 188 3.79 8.87 -11.03
N ASP A 189 4.81 8.02 -11.21
CA ASP A 189 4.64 6.77 -11.95
C ASP A 189 3.61 5.84 -11.27
N LEU A 190 3.55 5.86 -9.93
CA LEU A 190 2.57 5.08 -9.20
C LEU A 190 1.15 5.61 -9.38
N LEU A 191 0.94 6.92 -9.49
CA LEU A 191 -0.39 7.48 -9.81
C LEU A 191 -0.88 7.13 -11.22
N ASN A 192 0.02 6.81 -12.13
CA ASN A 192 -0.33 6.33 -13.47
C ASN A 192 -0.56 4.82 -13.51
N ASN A 193 0.22 4.07 -12.73
CA ASN A 193 0.13 2.62 -12.69
C ASN A 193 0.69 2.08 -11.36
N PHE A 194 -0.19 1.81 -10.40
CA PHE A 194 0.18 1.40 -9.06
C PHE A 194 0.54 -0.08 -8.99
N VAL A 195 1.67 -0.44 -9.59
CA VAL A 195 2.21 -1.80 -9.61
C VAL A 195 3.57 -1.85 -8.91
N ASN A 196 3.83 -2.94 -8.19
CA ASN A 196 5.11 -3.19 -7.55
C ASN A 196 6.18 -3.63 -8.56
N SER A 197 7.40 -3.92 -8.07
CA SER A 197 8.52 -4.40 -8.89
C SER A 197 8.27 -5.75 -9.59
N SER A 198 7.30 -6.53 -9.11
CA SER A 198 6.91 -7.82 -9.69
C SER A 198 5.69 -7.70 -10.61
N GLY A 199 5.19 -6.49 -10.88
CA GLY A 199 4.04 -6.25 -11.75
C GLY A 199 2.67 -6.43 -11.08
N TYR A 200 2.60 -6.68 -9.77
CA TYR A 200 1.33 -6.80 -9.06
C TYR A 200 0.77 -5.43 -8.69
N ARG A 201 -0.52 -5.24 -8.96
CA ARG A 201 -1.25 -4.02 -8.58
C ARG A 201 -1.47 -3.97 -7.07
N TYR A 202 -1.51 -2.74 -6.54
CA TYR A 202 -1.87 -2.50 -5.13
C TYR A 202 -3.35 -2.82 -4.88
N ALA A 203 -4.22 -2.39 -5.78
CA ALA A 203 -5.67 -2.62 -5.72
C ALA A 203 -6.21 -3.17 -7.05
N GLY A 204 -7.30 -3.94 -6.97
CA GLY A 204 -7.98 -4.51 -8.13
C GLY A 204 -8.91 -3.53 -8.86
N ASP A 205 -9.28 -2.41 -8.24
CA ASP A 205 -10.14 -1.39 -8.83
C ASP A 205 -9.45 -0.71 -10.02
N LYS A 206 -10.12 -0.65 -11.17
CA LYS A 206 -9.61 -0.01 -12.39
C LYS A 206 -9.50 1.52 -12.27
N ASN A 207 -10.29 2.14 -11.38
CA ASN A 207 -10.30 3.58 -11.14
C ASN A 207 -9.40 4.00 -9.96
N TYR A 208 -8.61 3.06 -9.43
CA TYR A 208 -7.81 3.28 -8.23
C TYR A 208 -6.86 4.47 -8.38
N GLU A 209 -6.08 4.50 -9.45
CA GLU A 209 -5.10 5.54 -9.73
C GLU A 209 -5.78 6.92 -9.96
N ALA A 210 -6.91 6.95 -10.66
CA ALA A 210 -7.67 8.19 -10.86
C ALA A 210 -8.21 8.76 -9.54
N SER A 211 -8.70 7.89 -8.66
CA SER A 211 -9.16 8.26 -7.32
C SER A 211 -8.01 8.79 -6.46
N LEU A 212 -6.85 8.12 -6.50
CA LEU A 212 -5.65 8.57 -5.79
C LEU A 212 -5.17 9.93 -6.29
N SER A 213 -5.11 10.13 -7.62
CA SER A 213 -4.66 11.39 -8.22
C SER A 213 -5.55 12.55 -7.79
N LYS A 214 -6.88 12.34 -7.73
CA LYS A 214 -7.82 13.37 -7.26
C LYS A 214 -7.53 13.78 -5.82
N ILE A 215 -7.32 12.81 -4.93
CA ILE A 215 -7.05 13.09 -3.52
C ILE A 215 -5.65 13.69 -3.34
N ALA A 216 -4.64 13.20 -4.07
CA ALA A 216 -3.29 13.74 -4.02
C ALA A 216 -3.25 15.23 -4.43
N ASN A 217 -4.01 15.62 -5.47
CA ASN A 217 -4.16 17.02 -5.88
C ASN A 217 -4.88 17.86 -4.79
N GLU A 218 -5.88 17.30 -4.10
CA GLU A 218 -6.50 17.96 -2.93
C GLU A 218 -5.46 18.24 -1.85
N VAL A 219 -4.63 17.25 -1.51
CA VAL A 219 -3.55 17.40 -0.51
C VAL A 219 -2.54 18.45 -0.96
N GLY A 220 -2.07 18.38 -2.22
CA GLY A 220 -1.11 19.34 -2.76
C GLY A 220 -1.60 20.79 -2.70
N SER A 221 -2.91 21.03 -2.78
CA SER A 221 -3.50 22.37 -2.63
C SER A 221 -3.46 22.91 -1.18
N MET A 222 -3.10 22.07 -0.21
CA MET A 222 -2.99 22.45 1.21
C MET A 222 -1.56 22.82 1.63
N ALA A 223 -0.57 22.63 0.75
CA ALA A 223 0.87 22.83 0.99
C ALA A 223 1.34 24.33 0.84
#